data_683a7164bda42a29c59a91e5ac11e7aa
#
_entry.id   683a7164bda42a29c59a91e5ac11e7aa
#
_cell.length_a   1.000
_cell.length_b   1.000
_cell.length_c   1.000
_cell.angle_alpha   90.00
_cell.angle_beta   90.00
_cell.angle_gamma   90.00
#
_symmetry.space_group_name_H-M   'P 1'
#
loop_
_entity.id
_entity.type
_entity.pdbx_description
1 polymer ?
#
loop_
_entity_poly.entity_id
_entity_poly.type
_entity_poly.pdbx_seq_one_letter_code
_entity_poly.pdbx_strand_id
1 'polypeptide(L)'
;EIRLSLVGSEMCIRDRGTLMNVGLLVMEDGDTYTYESADREVAILLFEGKVTYEYAGKTVEADRPNCFHHEAYCLLAPKGTKITLTAHSHSELYMQDTLNEKDYEPVMYTPETVQTQHAGSKGELMGAMEREIKTFFDYDNAPFSNMVLGEVLNRPGKWSSYPPHHHPQPEVYFYRFDYPHGFGAGFANGDVYKTEQNGCAVINHGFHSQVVAPGYAMCYAWGIRHLEGDPWLKTRIDDKEHDWLWKPDANDHIYPNH
;
A
#
# COMPACT_ATOMS: atom_id res chain seq x y z
N GLU A 1 -14.84 14.74 -1.39
CA GLU A 1 -13.69 15.31 -0.65
C GLU A 1 -14.17 15.75 0.73
N ILE A 2 -13.69 15.13 1.78
CA ILE A 2 -13.87 15.64 3.13
C ILE A 2 -12.47 15.94 3.65
N ARG A 3 -12.08 17.20 3.58
CA ARG A 3 -10.92 17.70 4.31
C ARG A 3 -11.32 17.92 5.75
N LEU A 4 -10.76 17.16 6.66
CA LEU A 4 -10.76 17.45 8.09
C LEU A 4 -9.33 17.83 8.47
N SER A 5 -9.08 19.14 8.55
CA SER A 5 -7.86 19.69 9.09
C SER A 5 -7.86 19.53 10.61
N LEU A 6 -7.19 18.51 11.10
CA LEU A 6 -6.51 18.53 12.38
C LEU A 6 -5.03 18.65 12.07
N VAL A 7 -4.25 19.40 12.84
CA VAL A 7 -2.83 19.64 12.60
C VAL A 7 -2.20 18.36 12.03
N GLY A 8 -1.97 18.36 10.70
CA GLY A 8 -1.19 17.36 10.01
C GLY A 8 -1.85 16.08 9.49
N SER A 9 -3.14 15.77 9.68
CA SER A 9 -3.68 14.50 9.14
C SER A 9 -4.83 14.68 8.16
N GLU A 10 -4.70 14.12 6.94
CA GLU A 10 -5.82 13.96 6.00
C GLU A 10 -6.29 12.51 6.01
N MET A 11 -7.53 12.27 6.44
CA MET A 11 -8.13 10.95 6.37
C MET A 11 -8.85 10.79 5.02
N CYS A 12 -8.31 9.93 4.14
CA CYS A 12 -8.82 9.72 2.78
C CYS A 12 -10.07 8.83 2.75
N ILE A 13 -10.13 7.82 3.62
CA ILE A 13 -11.22 6.83 3.68
C ILE A 13 -11.59 6.59 5.14
N ARG A 14 -12.89 6.70 5.44
CA ARG A 14 -13.49 6.11 6.63
C ARG A 14 -14.41 4.98 6.19
N ASP A 15 -13.95 3.78 6.39
CA ASP A 15 -14.61 2.50 6.11
C ASP A 15 -15.13 2.33 4.65
N ARG A 16 -16.04 3.08 4.13
CA ARG A 16 -16.61 2.96 2.77
C ARG A 16 -16.76 1.51 2.26
N GLY A 17 -17.03 0.56 3.16
CA GLY A 17 -17.13 -0.86 2.85
C GLY A 17 -15.79 -1.60 2.80
N THR A 18 -14.68 -0.96 3.15
CA THR A 18 -13.36 -1.62 3.24
C THR A 18 -13.07 -2.20 4.61
N LEU A 19 -13.87 -1.85 5.62
CA LEU A 19 -13.66 -2.16 7.04
C LEU A 19 -12.35 -1.56 7.60
N MET A 20 -11.74 -0.64 6.88
CA MET A 20 -10.50 0.05 7.25
C MET A 20 -10.69 1.57 7.18
N ASN A 21 -10.01 2.29 8.06
CA ASN A 21 -9.77 3.71 7.88
C ASN A 21 -8.36 3.89 7.29
N VAL A 22 -8.22 4.80 6.36
CA VAL A 22 -6.95 5.07 5.68
C VAL A 22 -6.73 6.58 5.59
N GLY A 23 -5.54 7.04 5.85
CA GLY A 23 -5.20 8.45 5.80
C GLY A 23 -3.72 8.72 5.57
N LEU A 24 -3.41 9.99 5.30
CA LEU A 24 -2.08 10.55 5.25
C LEU A 24 -1.88 11.47 6.46
N LEU A 25 -0.84 11.20 7.25
CA LEU A 25 -0.35 12.09 8.28
C LEU A 25 0.81 12.89 7.71
N VAL A 26 0.69 14.22 7.73
CA VAL A 26 1.74 15.15 7.34
C VAL A 26 2.25 15.86 8.58
N MET A 27 3.56 15.87 8.76
CA MET A 27 4.23 16.46 9.92
C MET A 27 5.39 17.34 9.46
N GLU A 28 5.58 18.46 10.12
CA GLU A 28 6.74 19.34 9.93
C GLU A 28 7.80 19.07 11.00
N ASP A 29 9.00 19.60 10.80
CA ASP A 29 10.12 19.45 11.75
C ASP A 29 9.73 19.93 13.15
N GLY A 30 9.91 19.06 14.15
CA GLY A 30 9.53 19.29 15.53
C GLY A 30 8.09 18.91 15.90
N ASP A 31 7.24 18.57 14.94
CA ASP A 31 5.88 18.12 15.21
C ASP A 31 5.88 16.77 15.96
N THR A 32 4.91 16.62 16.84
CA THR A 32 4.66 15.37 17.55
C THR A 32 3.21 14.95 17.36
N TYR A 33 2.99 13.69 17.00
CA TYR A 33 1.67 13.10 16.85
C TYR A 33 1.54 11.87 17.76
N THR A 34 0.40 11.71 18.43
CA THR A 34 0.12 10.53 19.25
C THR A 34 -1.13 9.82 18.72
N TYR A 35 -0.99 8.51 18.52
CA TYR A 35 -2.09 7.60 18.18
C TYR A 35 -2.29 6.60 19.32
N GLU A 36 -3.53 6.38 19.68
CA GLU A 36 -3.98 5.32 20.59
C GLU A 36 -5.43 4.97 20.27
N SER A 37 -5.75 3.70 20.18
CA SER A 37 -7.13 3.23 19.99
C SER A 37 -7.42 2.04 20.90
N ALA A 38 -8.59 2.02 21.52
CA ALA A 38 -9.00 0.96 22.44
C ALA A 38 -9.43 -0.34 21.73
N ASP A 39 -9.76 -0.28 20.44
CA ASP A 39 -10.39 -1.37 19.69
C ASP A 39 -9.79 -1.61 18.29
N ARG A 40 -8.88 -0.73 17.84
CA ARG A 40 -8.29 -0.80 16.49
C ARG A 40 -6.79 -1.05 16.53
N GLU A 41 -6.33 -1.97 15.71
CA GLU A 41 -4.92 -2.07 15.34
C GLU A 41 -4.60 -1.01 14.26
N VAL A 42 -3.34 -0.64 14.15
CA VAL A 42 -2.87 0.35 13.20
C VAL A 42 -1.57 -0.08 12.52
N ALA A 43 -1.47 0.23 11.23
CA ALA A 43 -0.21 0.20 10.49
C ALA A 43 0.18 1.63 10.10
N ILE A 44 1.45 2.00 10.32
CA ILE A 44 2.00 3.33 10.05
C ILE A 44 3.25 3.16 9.18
N LEU A 45 3.14 3.51 7.90
CA LEU A 45 4.19 3.41 6.90
C LEU A 45 4.78 4.80 6.60
N LEU A 46 6.07 4.98 6.79
CA LEU A 46 6.77 6.20 6.39
C LEU A 46 6.94 6.23 4.87
N PHE A 47 6.35 7.22 4.18
CA PHE A 47 6.60 7.46 2.76
C PHE A 47 7.84 8.31 2.54
N GLU A 48 8.00 9.38 3.32
CA GLU A 48 9.17 10.23 3.27
C GLU A 48 9.39 10.98 4.59
N GLY A 49 10.63 11.36 4.87
CA GLY A 49 11.02 12.15 6.02
C GLY A 49 11.86 11.41 7.04
N LYS A 50 12.05 12.07 8.19
CA LYS A 50 12.77 11.53 9.36
C LYS A 50 11.85 11.57 10.55
N VAL A 51 11.58 10.40 11.14
CA VAL A 51 10.61 10.27 12.23
C VAL A 51 11.13 9.31 13.29
N THR A 52 11.03 9.72 14.54
CA THR A 52 11.20 8.83 15.69
C THR A 52 9.85 8.21 16.03
N TYR A 53 9.79 6.88 16.08
CA TYR A 53 8.66 6.09 16.55
C TYR A 53 8.92 5.64 17.99
N GLU A 54 8.05 6.01 18.92
CA GLU A 54 8.06 5.54 20.31
C GLU A 54 6.79 4.73 20.58
N TYR A 55 6.93 3.46 20.95
CA TYR A 55 5.82 2.54 21.22
C TYR A 55 6.24 1.40 22.12
N ALA A 56 5.41 0.98 23.06
CA ALA A 56 5.64 -0.18 23.93
C ALA A 56 7.05 -0.22 24.57
N GLY A 57 7.59 0.95 24.98
CA GLY A 57 8.93 1.10 25.58
C GLY A 57 10.10 0.97 24.57
N LYS A 58 9.81 0.91 23.28
CA LYS A 58 10.80 0.89 22.19
C LYS A 58 10.88 2.26 21.52
N THR A 59 12.06 2.59 20.99
CA THR A 59 12.31 3.78 20.18
C THR A 59 13.01 3.36 18.89
N VAL A 60 12.47 3.79 17.75
CA VAL A 60 13.05 3.52 16.42
C VAL A 60 13.14 4.82 15.64
N GLU A 61 14.33 5.14 15.16
CA GLU A 61 14.57 6.25 14.25
C GLU A 61 14.46 5.76 12.81
N ALA A 62 13.55 6.35 12.05
CA ALA A 62 13.33 6.05 10.65
C ALA A 62 13.75 7.24 9.78
N ASP A 63 14.56 6.99 8.78
CA ASP A 63 15.01 7.98 7.78
C ASP A 63 14.72 7.42 6.38
N ARG A 64 13.75 8.00 5.71
CA ARG A 64 13.36 7.62 4.36
C ARG A 64 13.20 8.88 3.51
N PRO A 65 14.22 9.26 2.74
CA PRO A 65 14.13 10.46 1.90
C PRO A 65 12.94 10.46 0.93
N ASN A 66 12.57 9.32 0.39
CA ASN A 66 11.32 9.13 -0.40
C ASN A 66 11.05 7.65 -0.69
N CYS A 67 9.81 7.34 -1.08
CA CYS A 67 9.39 5.96 -1.37
C CYS A 67 9.84 5.41 -2.74
N PHE A 68 10.52 6.20 -3.58
CA PHE A 68 10.96 5.78 -4.92
C PHE A 68 12.35 5.16 -4.93
N HIS A 69 13.19 5.45 -3.93
CA HIS A 69 14.61 5.07 -3.93
C HIS A 69 15.07 4.35 -2.67
N HIS A 70 14.26 4.33 -1.61
CA HIS A 70 14.68 3.87 -0.29
C HIS A 70 13.73 2.83 0.28
N GLU A 71 14.31 1.94 1.08
CA GLU A 71 13.55 0.91 1.77
C GLU A 71 12.64 1.51 2.85
N ALA A 72 11.55 0.83 3.14
CA ALA A 72 10.49 1.38 3.97
C ALA A 72 10.60 1.01 5.45
N TYR A 73 10.02 1.86 6.30
CA TYR A 73 9.74 1.60 7.71
C TYR A 73 8.23 1.55 7.92
N CYS A 74 7.74 0.45 8.49
CA CYS A 74 6.31 0.25 8.76
C CYS A 74 6.10 -0.34 10.16
N LEU A 75 5.39 0.37 11.02
CA LEU A 75 4.97 -0.12 12.33
C LEU A 75 3.59 -0.76 12.22
N LEU A 76 3.43 -1.99 12.68
CA LEU A 76 2.14 -2.64 12.95
C LEU A 76 1.96 -2.76 14.47
N ALA A 77 0.89 -2.22 15.01
CA ALA A 77 0.63 -2.22 16.45
C ALA A 77 -0.82 -2.60 16.77
N PRO A 78 -1.05 -3.42 17.82
CA PRO A 78 -2.39 -3.79 18.27
C PRO A 78 -3.13 -2.62 18.94
N LYS A 79 -4.43 -2.80 19.14
CA LYS A 79 -5.23 -1.92 20.00
C LYS A 79 -4.57 -1.69 21.36
N GLY A 80 -4.84 -0.54 21.97
CA GLY A 80 -4.29 -0.17 23.28
C GLY A 80 -2.81 0.24 23.26
N THR A 81 -2.13 0.14 22.12
CA THR A 81 -0.76 0.62 22.00
C THR A 81 -0.75 2.13 21.83
N LYS A 82 -0.14 2.84 22.77
CA LYS A 82 0.18 4.25 22.60
C LYS A 82 1.41 4.38 21.73
N ILE A 83 1.28 5.10 20.61
CA ILE A 83 2.36 5.38 19.66
C ILE A 83 2.58 6.88 19.66
N THR A 84 3.83 7.30 19.83
CA THR A 84 4.22 8.71 19.65
C THR A 84 5.18 8.79 18.48
N LEU A 85 4.89 9.69 17.54
CA LEU A 85 5.73 10.02 16.40
C LEU A 85 6.30 11.42 16.60
N THR A 86 7.59 11.59 16.39
CA THR A 86 8.24 12.90 16.39
C THR A 86 8.95 13.09 15.07
N ALA A 87 8.58 14.13 14.32
CA ALA A 87 9.19 14.45 13.04
C ALA A 87 10.47 15.29 13.23
N HIS A 88 11.50 14.99 12.45
CA HIS A 88 12.79 15.69 12.40
C HIS A 88 13.04 16.33 11.02
N SER A 89 12.05 16.32 10.18
CA SER A 89 11.96 17.00 8.88
C SER A 89 10.50 17.02 8.45
N HIS A 90 10.17 17.69 7.34
CA HIS A 90 8.92 17.41 6.66
C HIS A 90 8.78 15.90 6.45
N SER A 91 7.68 15.32 6.89
CA SER A 91 7.45 13.87 6.88
C SER A 91 6.02 13.54 6.52
N GLU A 92 5.85 12.50 5.70
CA GLU A 92 4.55 12.01 5.27
C GLU A 92 4.42 10.51 5.55
N LEU A 93 3.38 10.14 6.28
CA LEU A 93 3.15 8.77 6.73
C LEU A 93 1.75 8.30 6.30
N TYR A 94 1.70 7.14 5.66
CA TYR A 94 0.44 6.46 5.42
C TYR A 94 0.00 5.74 6.70
N MET A 95 -1.26 5.90 7.05
CA MET A 95 -1.87 5.24 8.19
C MET A 95 -3.06 4.41 7.74
N GLN A 96 -3.15 3.18 8.24
CA GLN A 96 -4.25 2.25 8.00
C GLN A 96 -4.64 1.62 9.34
N ASP A 97 -5.91 1.67 9.71
CA ASP A 97 -6.39 1.04 10.94
C ASP A 97 -7.66 0.21 10.71
N THR A 98 -7.86 -0.82 11.52
CA THR A 98 -9.08 -1.63 11.51
C THR A 98 -9.37 -2.20 12.90
N LEU A 99 -10.63 -2.63 13.11
CA LEU A 99 -11.01 -3.33 14.35
C LEU A 99 -10.24 -4.65 14.47
N ASN A 100 -9.62 -4.88 15.62
CA ASN A 100 -9.00 -6.14 15.97
C ASN A 100 -9.04 -6.38 17.48
N GLU A 101 -9.65 -7.49 17.88
CA GLU A 101 -9.75 -7.86 19.29
C GLU A 101 -8.52 -8.64 19.81
N LYS A 102 -7.66 -9.10 18.91
CA LYS A 102 -6.46 -9.87 19.26
C LYS A 102 -5.40 -8.96 19.90
N ASP A 103 -4.72 -9.51 20.89
CA ASP A 103 -3.54 -8.89 21.50
C ASP A 103 -2.27 -9.53 20.92
N TYR A 104 -1.28 -8.70 20.58
CA TYR A 104 0.02 -9.11 20.08
C TYR A 104 1.06 -8.03 20.35
N GLU A 105 2.34 -8.37 20.22
CA GLU A 105 3.42 -7.40 20.37
C GLU A 105 3.57 -6.55 19.11
N PRO A 106 3.74 -5.22 19.23
CA PRO A 106 3.99 -4.37 18.08
C PRO A 106 5.24 -4.81 17.31
N VAL A 107 5.14 -4.79 15.98
CA VAL A 107 6.20 -5.19 15.06
C VAL A 107 6.61 -3.99 14.20
N MET A 108 7.91 -3.67 14.20
CA MET A 108 8.48 -2.71 13.26
C MET A 108 9.15 -3.46 12.11
N TYR A 109 8.66 -3.22 10.92
CA TYR A 109 9.26 -3.69 9.67
C TYR A 109 10.24 -2.62 9.18
N THR A 110 11.50 -3.01 8.98
CA THR A 110 12.61 -2.13 8.62
C THR A 110 13.25 -2.57 7.30
N PRO A 111 14.14 -1.77 6.70
CA PRO A 111 14.86 -2.17 5.48
C PRO A 111 15.55 -3.53 5.55
N GLU A 112 15.97 -3.94 6.75
CA GLU A 112 16.66 -5.24 6.95
C GLU A 112 15.67 -6.42 7.01
N THR A 113 14.42 -6.18 7.34
CA THR A 113 13.42 -7.24 7.56
C THR A 113 12.46 -7.41 6.38
N VAL A 114 12.36 -6.43 5.49
CA VAL A 114 11.47 -6.46 4.32
C VAL A 114 12.26 -6.68 3.04
N GLN A 115 11.90 -7.73 2.31
CA GLN A 115 12.52 -8.04 1.03
C GLN A 115 11.73 -7.43 -0.14
N THR A 116 12.45 -6.90 -1.12
CA THR A 116 11.86 -6.43 -2.37
C THR A 116 11.76 -7.59 -3.37
N GLN A 117 10.56 -7.84 -3.85
CA GLN A 117 10.30 -8.76 -4.96
C GLN A 117 10.29 -7.98 -6.27
N HIS A 118 11.12 -8.38 -7.24
CA HIS A 118 11.11 -7.83 -8.60
C HIS A 118 10.19 -8.67 -9.49
N ALA A 119 8.97 -8.21 -9.71
CA ALA A 119 7.98 -8.89 -10.55
C ALA A 119 8.06 -8.37 -11.99
N GLY A 120 7.82 -9.27 -12.98
CA GLY A 120 7.89 -8.93 -14.40
C GLY A 120 9.31 -8.69 -14.92
N SER A 121 10.35 -9.03 -14.14
CA SER A 121 11.76 -8.71 -14.43
C SER A 121 12.42 -9.64 -15.49
N LYS A 122 11.70 -10.69 -15.93
CA LYS A 122 12.19 -11.63 -16.96
C LYS A 122 11.70 -11.27 -18.36
N GLY A 123 11.15 -10.07 -18.54
CA GLY A 123 10.62 -9.62 -19.82
C GLY A 123 9.19 -10.07 -20.12
N GLU A 124 8.48 -10.56 -19.11
CA GLU A 124 7.07 -10.95 -19.24
C GLU A 124 6.26 -9.79 -19.82
N LEU A 125 5.37 -10.11 -20.76
CA LEU A 125 4.55 -9.14 -21.51
C LEU A 125 5.38 -7.98 -22.07
N MET A 126 6.53 -8.30 -22.68
CA MET A 126 7.49 -7.33 -23.23
C MET A 126 7.98 -6.32 -22.19
N GLY A 127 8.07 -6.72 -20.93
CA GLY A 127 8.50 -5.88 -19.82
C GLY A 127 7.44 -4.88 -19.34
N ALA A 128 6.21 -4.96 -19.82
CA ALA A 128 5.14 -4.02 -19.43
C ALA A 128 4.72 -4.16 -17.95
N MET A 129 5.02 -5.27 -17.30
CA MET A 129 4.64 -5.57 -15.92
C MET A 129 5.79 -5.42 -14.90
N GLU A 130 6.93 -4.89 -15.30
CA GLU A 130 8.08 -4.76 -14.42
C GLU A 130 7.81 -3.79 -13.28
N ARG A 131 7.90 -4.28 -12.03
CA ARG A 131 7.65 -3.52 -10.81
C ARG A 131 8.37 -4.12 -9.61
N GLU A 132 8.51 -3.33 -8.57
CA GLU A 132 9.04 -3.75 -7.27
C GLU A 132 7.89 -3.86 -6.27
N ILE A 133 7.81 -4.97 -5.55
CA ILE A 133 6.76 -5.23 -4.57
C ILE A 133 7.42 -5.47 -3.22
N LYS A 134 6.96 -4.78 -2.20
CA LYS A 134 7.29 -5.02 -0.79
C LYS A 134 6.01 -5.39 -0.05
N THR A 135 6.00 -6.52 0.61
CA THR A 135 4.95 -6.91 1.54
C THR A 135 5.52 -6.79 2.96
N PHE A 136 5.00 -5.87 3.75
CA PHE A 136 5.43 -5.71 5.13
C PHE A 136 4.88 -6.86 5.96
N PHE A 137 3.58 -7.02 5.92
CA PHE A 137 2.91 -8.12 6.59
C PHE A 137 1.68 -8.61 5.81
N ASP A 138 1.45 -9.90 5.94
CA ASP A 138 0.28 -10.62 5.45
C ASP A 138 -0.08 -11.76 6.43
N TYR A 139 -0.96 -12.67 6.03
CA TYR A 139 -1.39 -13.75 6.90
C TYR A 139 -0.26 -14.75 7.24
N ASP A 140 0.79 -14.86 6.41
CA ASP A 140 1.88 -15.81 6.64
C ASP A 140 2.80 -15.35 7.79
N ASN A 141 3.07 -14.04 7.90
CA ASN A 141 3.97 -13.50 8.91
C ASN A 141 3.27 -12.75 10.06
N ALA A 142 1.98 -12.40 9.90
CA ALA A 142 1.17 -11.71 10.88
C ALA A 142 -0.28 -12.23 10.95
N PRO A 143 -0.50 -13.53 11.23
CA PRO A 143 -1.85 -14.12 11.29
C PRO A 143 -2.71 -13.58 12.45
N PHE A 144 -2.11 -12.80 13.32
CA PHE A 144 -2.77 -12.07 14.39
C PHE A 144 -3.37 -10.74 13.92
N SER A 145 -2.89 -10.18 12.82
CA SER A 145 -3.46 -8.97 12.21
C SER A 145 -4.70 -9.30 11.39
N ASN A 146 -5.63 -8.37 11.33
CA ASN A 146 -6.78 -8.40 10.45
C ASN A 146 -6.51 -7.66 9.13
N MET A 147 -5.30 -7.15 8.93
CA MET A 147 -4.89 -6.40 7.74
C MET A 147 -3.70 -7.04 7.04
N VAL A 148 -3.53 -6.63 5.80
CA VAL A 148 -2.31 -6.76 5.02
C VAL A 148 -1.85 -5.36 4.65
N LEU A 149 -0.56 -5.13 4.56
CA LEU A 149 0.01 -3.91 4.02
C LEU A 149 1.29 -4.21 3.24
N GLY A 150 1.36 -3.61 2.08
CA GLY A 150 2.56 -3.57 1.26
C GLY A 150 2.65 -2.30 0.44
N GLU A 151 3.71 -2.17 -0.31
CA GLU A 151 3.87 -1.11 -1.32
C GLU A 151 4.36 -1.68 -2.65
N VAL A 152 4.02 -1.00 -3.72
CA VAL A 152 4.50 -1.32 -5.07
C VAL A 152 5.09 -0.07 -5.69
N LEU A 153 6.28 -0.22 -6.28
CA LEU A 153 6.89 0.80 -7.11
C LEU A 153 6.77 0.41 -8.59
N ASN A 154 6.00 1.19 -9.33
CA ASN A 154 5.86 1.08 -10.77
C ASN A 154 6.76 2.10 -11.47
N ARG A 155 7.56 1.60 -12.42
CA ARG A 155 8.34 2.46 -13.31
C ARG A 155 7.46 3.08 -14.40
N PRO A 156 7.90 4.18 -15.06
CA PRO A 156 7.11 4.88 -16.07
C PRO A 156 6.52 3.95 -17.15
N GLY A 157 5.22 4.08 -17.39
CA GLY A 157 4.49 3.31 -18.41
C GLY A 157 4.20 1.86 -18.05
N LYS A 158 4.52 1.40 -16.84
CA LYS A 158 4.35 -0.01 -16.45
C LYS A 158 3.01 -0.26 -15.75
N TRP A 159 2.58 -1.52 -15.86
CA TRP A 159 1.36 -2.02 -15.24
C TRP A 159 1.64 -2.75 -13.94
N SER A 160 0.68 -2.72 -13.01
CA SER A 160 0.65 -3.56 -11.81
C SER A 160 -0.75 -4.09 -11.56
N SER A 161 -0.86 -5.07 -10.66
CA SER A 161 -2.09 -5.83 -10.48
C SER A 161 -2.62 -6.42 -11.78
N TYR A 162 -1.72 -6.72 -12.72
CA TYR A 162 -2.02 -7.17 -14.08
C TYR A 162 -1.50 -8.61 -14.30
N PRO A 163 -2.16 -9.48 -15.08
CA PRO A 163 -3.49 -9.31 -15.68
C PRO A 163 -4.58 -8.99 -14.66
N PRO A 164 -5.75 -8.47 -15.11
CA PRO A 164 -6.85 -8.13 -14.21
C PRO A 164 -7.25 -9.32 -13.35
N HIS A 165 -7.44 -9.09 -12.06
CA HIS A 165 -7.81 -10.14 -11.11
C HIS A 165 -8.73 -9.58 -10.02
N HIS A 166 -9.33 -10.49 -9.24
CA HIS A 166 -10.12 -10.12 -8.08
C HIS A 166 -9.91 -11.11 -6.93
N HIS A 167 -10.34 -10.70 -5.75
CA HIS A 167 -10.47 -11.51 -4.55
C HIS A 167 -11.64 -10.97 -3.69
N PRO A 168 -12.22 -11.77 -2.77
CA PRO A 168 -13.38 -11.32 -2.00
C PRO A 168 -13.06 -10.26 -0.94
N GLN A 169 -11.81 -10.19 -0.48
CA GLN A 169 -11.39 -9.27 0.56
C GLN A 169 -11.32 -7.85 -0.01
N PRO A 170 -11.85 -6.83 0.69
CA PRO A 170 -11.75 -5.46 0.24
C PRO A 170 -10.31 -4.95 0.31
N GLU A 171 -9.96 -4.13 -0.66
CA GLU A 171 -8.61 -3.58 -0.81
C GLU A 171 -8.64 -2.05 -1.00
N VAL A 172 -7.56 -1.40 -0.60
CA VAL A 172 -7.35 0.03 -0.76
C VAL A 172 -5.99 0.27 -1.39
N TYR A 173 -5.92 1.17 -2.37
CA TYR A 173 -4.66 1.71 -2.87
C TYR A 173 -4.54 3.19 -2.50
N PHE A 174 -3.34 3.59 -2.07
CA PHE A 174 -2.99 4.99 -1.82
C PHE A 174 -1.77 5.37 -2.66
N TYR A 175 -1.93 6.38 -3.54
CA TYR A 175 -0.99 6.68 -4.60
C TYR A 175 -0.03 7.81 -4.27
N ARG A 176 1.25 7.60 -4.63
CA ARG A 176 2.32 8.60 -4.63
C ARG A 176 2.96 8.64 -6.01
N PHE A 177 3.34 9.83 -6.45
CA PHE A 177 4.08 10.02 -7.69
C PHE A 177 5.38 10.75 -7.42
N ASP A 178 6.42 10.48 -8.23
CA ASP A 178 7.72 11.14 -8.15
C ASP A 178 7.65 12.65 -8.48
N TYR A 179 6.58 13.06 -9.16
CA TYR A 179 6.22 14.45 -9.38
C TYR A 179 4.78 14.71 -8.92
N PRO A 180 4.48 15.87 -8.30
CA PRO A 180 3.14 16.17 -7.78
C PRO A 180 2.01 16.15 -8.82
N HIS A 181 2.32 16.31 -10.11
CA HIS A 181 1.39 16.25 -11.24
C HIS A 181 1.44 14.91 -11.97
N GLY A 182 2.17 13.92 -11.45
CA GLY A 182 2.17 12.56 -11.96
C GLY A 182 0.78 11.97 -11.92
N PHE A 183 0.49 11.07 -12.85
CA PHE A 183 -0.81 10.42 -12.94
C PHE A 183 -0.71 9.04 -13.58
N GLY A 184 -1.80 8.31 -13.48
CA GLY A 184 -1.99 7.02 -14.11
C GLY A 184 -3.47 6.73 -14.30
N ALA A 185 -3.79 5.48 -14.55
CA ALA A 185 -5.15 4.99 -14.58
C ALA A 185 -5.28 3.73 -13.72
N GLY A 186 -6.37 3.64 -12.98
CA GLY A 186 -6.79 2.45 -12.25
C GLY A 186 -8.09 1.93 -12.82
N PHE A 187 -8.25 0.61 -12.77
CA PHE A 187 -9.43 -0.13 -13.21
C PHE A 187 -9.92 -0.91 -12.00
N ALA A 188 -11.11 -0.63 -11.54
CA ALA A 188 -11.73 -1.36 -10.42
C ALA A 188 -13.23 -1.16 -10.41
N ASN A 189 -13.97 -2.10 -9.83
CA ASN A 189 -15.43 -2.01 -9.65
C ASN A 189 -16.21 -1.82 -10.97
N GLY A 190 -15.61 -2.16 -12.12
CA GLY A 190 -16.17 -1.92 -13.45
C GLY A 190 -15.91 -0.52 -14.02
N ASP A 191 -15.22 0.32 -13.30
CA ASP A 191 -14.91 1.69 -13.68
C ASP A 191 -13.43 1.89 -14.01
N VAL A 192 -13.13 2.97 -14.72
CA VAL A 192 -11.78 3.49 -14.95
C VAL A 192 -11.66 4.85 -14.28
N TYR A 193 -10.62 5.06 -13.49
CA TYR A 193 -10.40 6.31 -12.79
C TYR A 193 -8.96 6.79 -12.98
N LYS A 194 -8.77 8.08 -12.91
CA LYS A 194 -7.44 8.70 -12.88
C LYS A 194 -6.80 8.50 -11.51
N THR A 195 -5.56 7.98 -11.47
CA THR A 195 -4.75 7.97 -10.25
C THR A 195 -3.92 9.25 -10.18
N GLU A 196 -3.87 9.87 -9.02
CA GLU A 196 -3.20 11.16 -8.77
C GLU A 196 -2.46 11.13 -7.44
N GLN A 197 -1.57 12.09 -7.23
CA GLN A 197 -0.84 12.28 -5.98
C GLN A 197 -1.80 12.36 -4.78
N ASN A 198 -1.54 11.55 -3.75
CA ASN A 198 -2.36 11.42 -2.54
C ASN A 198 -3.81 10.96 -2.81
N GLY A 199 -4.08 10.45 -4.00
CA GLY A 199 -5.35 9.82 -4.33
C GLY A 199 -5.49 8.45 -3.67
N CYS A 200 -6.75 8.03 -3.46
CA CYS A 200 -7.07 6.76 -2.84
C CYS A 200 -8.14 6.03 -3.65
N ALA A 201 -7.93 4.74 -3.91
CA ALA A 201 -8.91 3.87 -4.54
C ALA A 201 -9.45 2.85 -3.55
N VAL A 202 -10.75 2.62 -3.61
CA VAL A 202 -11.47 1.57 -2.87
C VAL A 202 -11.85 0.48 -3.85
N ILE A 203 -11.45 -0.76 -3.57
CA ILE A 203 -11.69 -1.93 -4.39
C ILE A 203 -12.51 -2.93 -3.55
N ASN A 204 -13.80 -2.99 -3.81
CA ASN A 204 -14.73 -3.85 -3.06
C ASN A 204 -15.23 -5.03 -3.89
N HIS A 205 -15.11 -4.98 -5.21
CA HIS A 205 -15.57 -6.03 -6.10
C HIS A 205 -14.97 -5.89 -7.51
N GLY A 206 -15.14 -6.94 -8.30
CA GLY A 206 -14.73 -6.93 -9.70
C GLY A 206 -13.22 -7.02 -9.92
N PHE A 207 -12.85 -7.13 -11.18
CA PHE A 207 -11.46 -7.18 -11.58
C PHE A 207 -10.80 -5.81 -11.43
N HIS A 208 -9.55 -5.81 -11.00
CA HIS A 208 -8.76 -4.60 -10.85
C HIS A 208 -7.36 -4.74 -11.45
N SER A 209 -6.83 -3.61 -11.88
CA SER A 209 -5.47 -3.43 -12.39
C SER A 209 -5.15 -1.93 -12.45
N GLN A 210 -3.89 -1.57 -12.70
CA GLN A 210 -3.51 -0.18 -12.82
C GLN A 210 -2.24 0.02 -13.64
N VAL A 211 -2.07 1.22 -14.16
CA VAL A 211 -0.95 1.64 -14.99
C VAL A 211 -0.52 3.05 -14.64
N VAL A 212 0.77 3.32 -14.72
CA VAL A 212 1.31 4.68 -14.58
C VAL A 212 1.59 5.30 -15.95
N ALA A 213 1.36 6.61 -16.07
CA ALA A 213 1.65 7.34 -17.32
C ALA A 213 3.15 7.31 -17.65
N PRO A 214 3.53 7.25 -18.93
CA PRO A 214 4.93 7.38 -19.33
C PRO A 214 5.54 8.69 -18.81
N GLY A 215 6.75 8.61 -18.25
CA GLY A 215 7.49 9.77 -17.71
C GLY A 215 7.34 9.98 -16.21
N TYR A 216 6.46 9.23 -15.52
CA TYR A 216 6.28 9.30 -14.08
C TYR A 216 6.47 7.93 -13.43
N ALA A 217 7.08 7.88 -12.24
CA ALA A 217 7.04 6.71 -11.38
C ALA A 217 5.87 6.82 -10.40
N MET A 218 5.24 5.70 -10.09
CA MET A 218 4.16 5.60 -9.12
C MET A 218 4.54 4.62 -8.02
N CYS A 219 4.57 5.09 -6.79
CA CYS A 219 4.59 4.24 -5.61
C CYS A 219 3.18 4.23 -5.01
N TYR A 220 2.67 3.07 -4.62
CA TYR A 220 1.39 3.03 -3.90
C TYR A 220 1.44 2.03 -2.76
N ALA A 221 0.87 2.44 -1.62
CA ALA A 221 0.54 1.49 -0.57
C ALA A 221 -0.70 0.70 -0.97
N TRP A 222 -0.70 -0.61 -0.74
CA TRP A 222 -1.85 -1.48 -0.91
C TRP A 222 -2.18 -2.16 0.42
N GLY A 223 -3.43 -2.02 0.83
CA GLY A 223 -3.95 -2.56 2.07
C GLY A 223 -5.16 -3.45 1.82
N ILE A 224 -5.17 -4.65 2.40
CA ILE A 224 -6.28 -5.60 2.32
C ILE A 224 -6.82 -5.85 3.73
N ARG A 225 -8.14 -5.96 3.88
CA ARG A 225 -8.80 -6.37 5.10
C ARG A 225 -9.18 -7.84 5.02
N HIS A 226 -8.64 -8.67 5.91
CA HIS A 226 -9.08 -10.06 6.05
C HIS A 226 -10.55 -10.12 6.41
N LEU A 227 -11.30 -11.02 5.78
CA LEU A 227 -12.67 -11.31 6.16
C LEU A 227 -12.70 -12.38 7.26
N GLU A 228 -13.73 -12.34 8.09
CA GLU A 228 -13.93 -13.35 9.10
C GLU A 228 -14.14 -14.73 8.47
N GLY A 229 -13.32 -15.71 8.87
CA GLY A 229 -13.33 -17.05 8.30
C GLY A 229 -12.77 -17.17 6.88
N ASP A 230 -12.40 -16.06 6.24
CA ASP A 230 -11.84 -16.03 4.88
C ASP A 230 -10.71 -14.99 4.79
N PRO A 231 -9.55 -15.25 5.43
CA PRO A 231 -8.40 -14.38 5.32
C PRO A 231 -7.85 -14.38 3.89
N TRP A 232 -7.26 -13.27 3.47
CA TRP A 232 -6.55 -13.22 2.21
C TRP A 232 -5.25 -14.06 2.30
N LEU A 233 -5.21 -15.17 1.59
CA LEU A 233 -4.09 -16.11 1.51
C LEU A 233 -3.37 -15.97 0.16
N LYS A 234 -3.12 -14.75 -0.28
CA LYS A 234 -2.60 -14.44 -1.62
C LYS A 234 -3.55 -14.91 -2.73
N THR A 235 -4.83 -15.01 -2.38
CA THR A 235 -5.88 -15.38 -3.33
C THR A 235 -5.90 -14.41 -4.49
N ARG A 236 -5.84 -14.96 -5.70
CA ARG A 236 -5.90 -14.23 -6.94
C ARG A 236 -6.76 -15.02 -7.91
N ILE A 237 -7.86 -14.44 -8.35
CA ILE A 237 -8.75 -15.02 -9.35
C ILE A 237 -8.62 -14.16 -10.59
N ASP A 238 -7.87 -14.64 -11.58
CA ASP A 238 -7.61 -13.90 -12.81
C ASP A 238 -8.84 -13.89 -13.74
N ASP A 239 -8.95 -12.83 -14.53
CA ASP A 239 -9.95 -12.75 -15.59
C ASP A 239 -9.60 -13.76 -16.68
N LYS A 240 -10.53 -14.70 -16.93
CA LYS A 240 -10.33 -15.81 -17.90
C LYS A 240 -10.10 -15.35 -19.32
N GLU A 241 -10.60 -14.18 -19.70
CA GLU A 241 -10.36 -13.61 -21.03
C GLU A 241 -8.88 -13.31 -21.27
N HIS A 242 -8.12 -13.16 -20.17
CA HIS A 242 -6.70 -12.82 -20.17
C HIS A 242 -5.79 -13.97 -19.74
N ASP A 243 -6.29 -15.19 -19.53
CA ASP A 243 -5.50 -16.36 -19.11
C ASP A 243 -4.33 -16.68 -20.06
N TRP A 244 -4.45 -16.34 -21.33
CA TRP A 244 -3.40 -16.56 -22.33
C TRP A 244 -2.12 -15.78 -22.01
N LEU A 245 -2.20 -14.66 -21.25
CA LEU A 245 -1.05 -13.83 -20.86
C LEU A 245 -0.10 -14.54 -19.88
N TRP A 246 -0.56 -15.60 -19.22
CA TRP A 246 0.26 -16.41 -18.31
C TRP A 246 1.01 -17.56 -19.02
N LYS A 247 0.73 -17.78 -20.30
CA LYS A 247 1.40 -18.85 -21.06
C LYS A 247 2.86 -18.47 -21.31
N PRO A 248 3.78 -19.48 -21.35
CA PRO A 248 5.21 -19.22 -21.60
C PRO A 248 5.50 -18.54 -22.94
N ASP A 249 4.63 -18.73 -23.92
CA ASP A 249 4.69 -18.18 -25.27
C ASP A 249 3.89 -16.89 -25.47
N ALA A 250 3.39 -16.29 -24.38
CA ALA A 250 2.54 -15.08 -24.46
C ALA A 250 3.19 -13.94 -25.27
N ASN A 251 4.50 -13.74 -25.11
CA ASN A 251 5.21 -12.69 -25.83
C ASN A 251 5.20 -12.89 -27.36
N ASP A 252 5.10 -14.14 -27.84
CA ASP A 252 5.06 -14.46 -29.26
C ASP A 252 3.71 -14.07 -29.90
N HIS A 253 2.69 -13.90 -29.07
CA HIS A 253 1.32 -13.52 -29.47
C HIS A 253 1.00 -12.03 -29.25
N ILE A 254 1.97 -11.24 -28.76
CA ILE A 254 1.83 -9.79 -28.62
C ILE A 254 2.31 -9.10 -29.90
N TYR A 255 1.52 -8.14 -30.42
CA TYR A 255 1.94 -7.33 -31.57
C TYR A 255 3.32 -6.69 -31.30
N PRO A 256 4.28 -6.66 -32.25
CA PRO A 256 4.15 -7.06 -33.66
C PRO A 256 4.54 -8.53 -33.97
N ASN A 257 4.63 -9.40 -32.97
CA ASN A 257 5.14 -10.77 -33.16
C ASN A 257 4.10 -11.73 -33.76
N HIS A 258 2.86 -11.27 -33.96
CA HIS A 258 1.78 -12.06 -34.56
C HIS A 258 1.16 -11.37 -35.77
#